data_c9a17a89b35aa3f1cb8693fdc6371710
#
_entry.id   c9a17a89b35aa3f1cb8693fdc6371710
#
_cell.length_a   1.000
_cell.length_b   1.000
_cell.length_c   1.000
_cell.angle_alpha   90.00
_cell.angle_beta   90.00
_cell.angle_gamma   90.00
#
_symmetry.space_group_name_H-M   'P 1'
#
loop_
_entity.id
_entity.type
_entity.pdbx_description
1 polymer ?
#
loop_
_entity_poly.entity_id
_entity_poly.type
_entity_poly.pdbx_seq_one_letter_code
_entity_poly.pdbx_strand_id
1 'polypeptide(L)'
;MLRFGQLKIFLESVTFPFKSNHQTMHIKFTTAFFFLFLSIVSGAQPLSKADKQLLSAFDTLLMSTYKSNETGATAIVSRKGQVIYKKAFGMADLELNVAMQPDMIFRIGSISKQFTGVAILQLAEKGKLSLQDDIKKFIPDYPTHGYTITVEHLLTHTSGIKSYTGMKEFETIMRKDMKPMEIIDVFKNQPMEFAPGTKWNYNNSGYILLGYIIEKVSGKTYEEYVEENLFAPAGMSNSGYGNDLKIIKNRAKGYQGGKSGNQNADYLSMTLPYAAGSLISTVEDLWKWNQALHSYKLVTKESLQKAFTDYKLSNGKPTRYGYGWSFSTVQGSPSIEHGGGINGFLTDALYVPVEDIFVAIFSNCECKSPGDLAPKLAALTMGKPYDRKEIAINAAAVKEYIGVYENEDGEQRIITADGMMLTSQRSGGTKYSIKPYEKDKFFFENSLSTIDFLRNADGLIEKLQFKSRTEETEWSKTNKPIPSGKTAINVDGVVLESYVGEYELAPNFILTVTHEGGKLMTQATGQEKFEVFAETKTRFFLKVVDAQIEFYKDDTGKVTHLVLFQGGQKLEGKKIK
;
A
#
# COMPACT_ATOMS: atom_id res chain seq x y z
N MET A 1 -2.93 -42.90 -30.77
CA MET A 1 -1.91 -43.46 -31.70
C MET A 1 -0.67 -42.55 -31.62
N LEU A 2 0.26 -42.91 -30.78
CA LEU A 2 1.52 -42.17 -30.60
C LEU A 2 2.62 -42.94 -31.33
N ARG A 3 3.27 -42.29 -32.29
CA ARG A 3 4.42 -42.85 -33.04
C ARG A 3 5.69 -42.74 -32.18
N PHE A 4 6.34 -43.88 -31.96
CA PHE A 4 7.68 -43.95 -31.37
C PHE A 4 8.72 -43.55 -32.43
N GLY A 5 9.50 -42.50 -32.14
CA GLY A 5 10.66 -42.11 -32.90
C GLY A 5 11.88 -42.93 -32.45
N GLN A 6 12.59 -43.51 -33.40
CA GLN A 6 13.79 -44.32 -33.17
C GLN A 6 14.96 -43.46 -32.67
N LEU A 7 15.58 -43.90 -31.58
CA LEU A 7 16.81 -43.34 -31.02
C LEU A 7 18.00 -44.02 -31.72
N LYS A 8 18.78 -43.28 -32.51
CA LYS A 8 20.07 -43.75 -33.05
C LYS A 8 21.16 -43.59 -32.00
N ILE A 9 21.77 -44.69 -31.60
CA ILE A 9 22.92 -44.70 -30.69
C ILE A 9 24.18 -44.51 -31.53
N PHE A 10 24.95 -43.44 -31.28
CA PHE A 10 26.31 -43.28 -31.79
C PHE A 10 27.29 -43.95 -30.82
N LEU A 11 28.04 -44.95 -31.31
CA LEU A 11 29.18 -45.54 -30.61
C LEU A 11 30.46 -44.90 -31.17
N GLU A 12 31.11 -44.03 -30.38
CA GLU A 12 32.50 -43.65 -30.68
C GLU A 12 33.46 -44.54 -29.90
N SER A 13 34.36 -45.16 -30.63
CA SER A 13 35.47 -45.99 -30.09
C SER A 13 36.72 -45.11 -30.00
N VAL A 14 37.26 -44.93 -28.79
CA VAL A 14 38.57 -44.28 -28.55
C VAL A 14 39.62 -45.32 -28.43
N THR A 15 40.60 -45.31 -29.36
CA THR A 15 41.78 -46.19 -29.34
C THR A 15 43.01 -45.41 -28.86
N PHE A 16 43.69 -45.89 -27.83
CA PHE A 16 45.03 -45.43 -27.41
C PHE A 16 46.14 -46.39 -27.89
N PRO A 17 47.21 -45.89 -28.53
CA PRO A 17 48.32 -46.74 -28.91
C PRO A 17 49.34 -46.87 -27.77
N PHE A 18 49.62 -48.13 -27.36
CA PHE A 18 50.75 -48.45 -26.48
C PHE A 18 51.85 -49.17 -27.37
N LYS A 19 53.05 -48.61 -27.40
CA LYS A 19 54.22 -49.26 -28.03
C LYS A 19 55.01 -50.03 -26.97
N SER A 20 55.03 -51.34 -27.07
CA SER A 20 56.09 -52.15 -26.49
C SER A 20 56.64 -53.15 -27.58
N ASN A 21 57.95 -53.40 -27.55
CA ASN A 21 58.63 -54.20 -28.55
C ASN A 21 58.07 -55.63 -28.59
N HIS A 22 57.76 -56.07 -29.81
CA HIS A 22 57.33 -57.42 -30.23
C HIS A 22 55.90 -57.85 -29.87
N GLN A 23 55.12 -57.87 -30.90
CA GLN A 23 53.75 -58.36 -31.05
C GLN A 23 52.63 -57.44 -30.51
N THR A 24 51.85 -56.97 -31.47
CA THR A 24 50.62 -56.15 -31.20
C THR A 24 49.49 -57.13 -30.86
N MET A 25 49.10 -57.15 -29.59
CA MET A 25 47.89 -57.83 -29.12
C MET A 25 46.78 -56.79 -28.89
N HIS A 26 45.75 -56.87 -29.71
CA HIS A 26 44.59 -56.01 -29.55
C HIS A 26 43.63 -56.59 -28.49
N ILE A 27 43.60 -55.98 -27.28
CA ILE A 27 42.62 -56.31 -26.26
C ILE A 27 41.48 -55.26 -26.35
N LYS A 28 40.30 -55.72 -26.75
CA LYS A 28 39.10 -54.89 -26.73
C LYS A 28 38.49 -54.99 -25.33
N PHE A 29 38.63 -53.91 -24.52
CA PHE A 29 37.87 -53.76 -23.31
C PHE A 29 36.57 -53.02 -23.65
N THR A 30 35.45 -53.74 -23.57
CA THR A 30 34.11 -53.11 -23.67
C THR A 30 33.65 -52.77 -22.25
N THR A 31 33.88 -51.56 -21.81
CA THR A 31 33.33 -51.04 -20.52
C THR A 31 31.95 -50.48 -20.81
N ALA A 32 30.91 -51.24 -20.50
CA ALA A 32 29.54 -50.75 -20.54
C ALA A 32 29.27 -49.91 -19.27
N PHE A 33 29.30 -48.60 -19.41
CA PHE A 33 28.77 -47.71 -18.37
C PHE A 33 27.25 -47.69 -18.48
N PHE A 34 26.57 -48.41 -17.58
CA PHE A 34 25.13 -48.30 -17.38
C PHE A 34 24.87 -47.04 -16.58
N PHE A 35 24.57 -45.92 -17.23
CA PHE A 35 23.95 -44.79 -16.58
C PHE A 35 22.48 -45.15 -16.31
N LEU A 36 22.21 -45.55 -15.07
CA LEU A 36 20.85 -45.67 -14.57
C LEU A 36 20.31 -44.22 -14.38
N PHE A 37 19.66 -43.67 -15.42
CA PHE A 37 18.80 -42.50 -15.23
C PHE A 37 17.58 -42.94 -14.43
N LEU A 38 17.66 -42.82 -13.08
CA LEU A 38 16.48 -42.78 -12.27
C LEU A 38 15.78 -41.43 -12.59
N SER A 39 14.89 -41.45 -13.56
CA SER A 39 13.87 -40.40 -13.66
C SER A 39 12.98 -40.52 -12.42
N ILE A 40 13.29 -39.73 -11.38
CA ILE A 40 12.36 -39.48 -10.30
C ILE A 40 11.19 -38.72 -10.95
N VAL A 41 10.21 -39.47 -11.42
CA VAL A 41 8.86 -38.92 -11.67
C VAL A 41 8.37 -38.53 -10.30
N SER A 42 8.65 -37.30 -9.92
CA SER A 42 7.98 -36.68 -8.78
C SER A 42 6.50 -36.56 -9.13
N GLY A 43 5.77 -37.63 -8.91
CA GLY A 43 4.32 -37.63 -8.96
C GLY A 43 3.87 -36.62 -7.91
N ALA A 44 3.23 -35.52 -8.35
CA ALA A 44 2.61 -34.56 -7.42
C ALA A 44 1.71 -35.36 -6.47
N GLN A 45 2.07 -35.43 -5.20
CA GLN A 45 1.24 -36.08 -4.19
C GLN A 45 -0.13 -35.37 -4.18
N PRO A 46 -1.22 -36.12 -4.11
CA PRO A 46 -2.55 -35.52 -4.04
C PRO A 46 -2.63 -34.60 -2.82
N LEU A 47 -3.13 -33.37 -3.04
CA LEU A 47 -3.30 -32.37 -1.99
C LEU A 47 -4.04 -32.96 -0.80
N SER A 48 -3.55 -32.73 0.41
CA SER A 48 -4.22 -33.12 1.63
C SER A 48 -5.62 -32.47 1.75
N LYS A 49 -6.49 -33.02 2.57
CA LYS A 49 -7.82 -32.42 2.83
C LYS A 49 -7.66 -30.99 3.38
N ALA A 50 -6.67 -30.76 4.24
CA ALA A 50 -6.38 -29.45 4.82
C ALA A 50 -5.92 -28.45 3.74
N ASP A 51 -5.03 -28.86 2.80
CA ASP A 51 -4.59 -27.98 1.72
C ASP A 51 -5.77 -27.64 0.78
N LYS A 52 -6.63 -28.60 0.45
CA LYS A 52 -7.84 -28.32 -0.35
C LYS A 52 -8.77 -27.31 0.32
N GLN A 53 -8.96 -27.42 1.63
CA GLN A 53 -9.75 -26.46 2.40
C GLN A 53 -9.13 -25.07 2.42
N LEU A 54 -7.80 -24.98 2.60
CA LEU A 54 -7.05 -23.72 2.56
C LEU A 54 -7.18 -23.03 1.19
N LEU A 55 -6.97 -23.78 0.10
CA LEU A 55 -7.08 -23.23 -1.26
C LEU A 55 -8.51 -22.77 -1.57
N SER A 56 -9.52 -23.52 -1.11
CA SER A 56 -10.94 -23.12 -1.24
C SER A 56 -11.25 -21.86 -0.44
N ALA A 57 -10.65 -21.66 0.74
CA ALA A 57 -10.81 -20.45 1.53
C ALA A 57 -10.17 -19.22 0.80
N PHE A 58 -9.02 -19.40 0.15
CA PHE A 58 -8.42 -18.35 -0.68
C PHE A 58 -9.34 -17.97 -1.84
N ASP A 59 -9.88 -18.97 -2.57
CA ASP A 59 -10.81 -18.73 -3.67
C ASP A 59 -12.04 -17.95 -3.17
N THR A 60 -12.64 -18.36 -2.07
CA THR A 60 -13.81 -17.70 -1.47
C THR A 60 -13.52 -16.24 -1.12
N LEU A 61 -12.39 -15.98 -0.47
CA LEU A 61 -11.98 -14.64 -0.09
C LEU A 61 -11.75 -13.73 -1.31
N LEU A 62 -11.02 -14.20 -2.32
CA LEU A 62 -10.69 -13.41 -3.50
C LEU A 62 -11.90 -13.20 -4.41
N MET A 63 -12.74 -14.23 -4.61
CA MET A 63 -13.98 -14.13 -5.38
C MET A 63 -15.04 -13.24 -4.70
N SER A 64 -14.98 -13.03 -3.40
CA SER A 64 -15.86 -12.06 -2.73
C SER A 64 -15.63 -10.64 -3.22
N THR A 65 -14.39 -10.30 -3.59
CA THR A 65 -13.98 -8.97 -4.06
C THR A 65 -13.91 -8.87 -5.58
N TYR A 66 -13.34 -9.88 -6.25
CA TYR A 66 -13.09 -9.88 -7.69
C TYR A 66 -14.07 -10.80 -8.42
N LYS A 67 -15.19 -10.23 -8.91
CA LYS A 67 -16.21 -10.97 -9.65
C LYS A 67 -15.76 -11.26 -11.08
N SER A 68 -16.30 -12.32 -11.67
CA SER A 68 -15.88 -12.82 -12.98
C SER A 68 -16.05 -11.84 -14.15
N ASN A 69 -17.01 -10.91 -14.03
CA ASN A 69 -17.38 -9.93 -15.08
C ASN A 69 -16.97 -8.49 -14.73
N GLU A 70 -16.13 -8.31 -13.70
CA GLU A 70 -15.64 -7.01 -13.26
C GLU A 70 -14.12 -6.95 -13.38
N THR A 71 -13.54 -5.77 -13.05
CA THR A 71 -12.09 -5.62 -12.91
C THR A 71 -11.53 -6.69 -12.00
N GLY A 72 -10.34 -7.17 -12.34
CA GLY A 72 -9.80 -8.39 -11.77
C GLY A 72 -8.53 -8.20 -10.94
N ALA A 73 -7.98 -9.34 -10.56
CA ALA A 73 -6.71 -9.40 -9.85
C ALA A 73 -5.95 -10.69 -10.14
N THR A 74 -4.64 -10.66 -9.92
CA THR A 74 -3.80 -11.84 -9.79
C THR A 74 -3.31 -11.96 -8.36
N ALA A 75 -3.21 -13.19 -7.86
CA ALA A 75 -2.74 -13.45 -6.50
C ALA A 75 -1.76 -14.62 -6.47
N ILE A 76 -0.74 -14.52 -5.60
CA ILE A 76 0.21 -15.58 -5.30
C ILE A 76 0.35 -15.71 -3.78
N VAL A 77 0.43 -16.95 -3.30
CA VAL A 77 0.81 -17.26 -1.92
C VAL A 77 1.92 -18.30 -1.95
N SER A 78 3.00 -18.06 -1.23
CA SER A 78 4.02 -19.06 -0.98
C SER A 78 4.19 -19.32 0.51
N ARG A 79 4.62 -20.53 0.85
CA ARG A 79 4.95 -20.96 2.20
C ARG A 79 6.22 -21.79 2.16
N LYS A 80 7.21 -21.45 3.00
CA LYS A 80 8.52 -22.13 3.06
C LYS A 80 9.19 -22.21 1.69
N GLY A 81 9.23 -21.06 0.99
CA GLY A 81 9.85 -20.94 -0.32
C GLY A 81 9.10 -21.62 -1.48
N GLN A 82 7.94 -22.26 -1.24
CA GLN A 82 7.17 -22.95 -2.28
C GLN A 82 5.85 -22.23 -2.57
N VAL A 83 5.55 -21.98 -3.83
CA VAL A 83 4.26 -21.44 -4.25
C VAL A 83 3.18 -22.50 -4.04
N ILE A 84 2.23 -22.20 -3.15
CA ILE A 84 1.08 -23.06 -2.84
C ILE A 84 -0.20 -22.61 -3.55
N TYR A 85 -0.22 -21.35 -4.04
CA TYR A 85 -1.36 -20.78 -4.73
C TYR A 85 -0.91 -19.70 -5.73
N LYS A 86 -1.44 -19.78 -6.98
CA LYS A 86 -1.28 -18.72 -7.98
C LYS A 86 -2.51 -18.77 -8.89
N LYS A 87 -3.36 -17.75 -8.81
CA LYS A 87 -4.60 -17.65 -9.60
C LYS A 87 -4.91 -16.21 -10.02
N ALA A 88 -5.86 -16.11 -10.94
CA ALA A 88 -6.41 -14.86 -11.43
C ALA A 88 -7.93 -14.87 -11.33
N PHE A 89 -8.52 -13.68 -11.20
CA PHE A 89 -9.95 -13.45 -11.03
C PHE A 89 -10.38 -12.23 -11.83
N GLY A 90 -11.61 -12.24 -12.32
CA GLY A 90 -12.20 -11.13 -13.06
C GLY A 90 -11.58 -10.92 -14.45
N MET A 91 -11.65 -9.70 -14.94
CA MET A 91 -11.29 -9.31 -16.30
C MET A 91 -10.01 -8.48 -16.32
N ALA A 92 -9.12 -8.76 -17.26
CA ALA A 92 -7.95 -7.97 -17.57
C ALA A 92 -8.26 -6.78 -18.49
N ASP A 93 -9.24 -6.97 -19.37
CA ASP A 93 -9.77 -5.93 -20.24
C ASP A 93 -11.30 -6.09 -20.33
N LEU A 94 -12.02 -5.10 -19.79
CA LEU A 94 -13.49 -5.10 -19.79
C LEU A 94 -14.06 -4.81 -21.18
N GLU A 95 -13.37 -4.03 -22.01
CA GLU A 95 -13.86 -3.63 -23.33
C GLU A 95 -13.73 -4.79 -24.34
N LEU A 96 -12.64 -5.55 -24.22
CA LEU A 96 -12.36 -6.70 -25.09
C LEU A 96 -12.81 -8.03 -24.50
N ASN A 97 -13.43 -8.04 -23.31
CA ASN A 97 -13.82 -9.25 -22.57
C ASN A 97 -12.68 -10.25 -22.38
N VAL A 98 -11.46 -9.75 -22.09
CA VAL A 98 -10.30 -10.59 -21.84
C VAL A 98 -10.27 -10.97 -20.36
N ALA A 99 -10.39 -12.26 -20.06
CA ALA A 99 -10.27 -12.76 -18.70
C ALA A 99 -8.85 -12.56 -18.15
N MET A 100 -8.74 -12.25 -16.85
CA MET A 100 -7.46 -12.13 -16.16
C MET A 100 -6.70 -13.46 -16.16
N GLN A 101 -5.38 -13.43 -16.41
CA GLN A 101 -4.51 -14.60 -16.35
C GLN A 101 -3.43 -14.40 -15.27
N PRO A 102 -2.93 -15.48 -14.63
CA PRO A 102 -1.99 -15.37 -13.51
C PRO A 102 -0.61 -14.79 -13.84
N ASP A 103 -0.23 -14.76 -15.11
CA ASP A 103 1.04 -14.25 -15.65
C ASP A 103 0.94 -12.83 -16.24
N MET A 104 -0.21 -12.17 -16.07
CA MET A 104 -0.39 -10.81 -16.56
C MET A 104 0.47 -9.81 -15.81
N ILE A 105 0.92 -8.80 -16.55
CA ILE A 105 1.81 -7.75 -16.08
C ILE A 105 0.98 -6.54 -15.65
N PHE A 106 1.31 -6.00 -14.47
CA PHE A 106 0.67 -4.84 -13.86
C PHE A 106 1.69 -3.72 -13.64
N ARG A 107 1.23 -2.48 -13.62
CA ARG A 107 1.97 -1.40 -12.98
C ARG A 107 1.96 -1.65 -11.48
N ILE A 108 3.15 -1.72 -10.85
CA ILE A 108 3.25 -2.07 -9.41
C ILE A 108 3.33 -0.86 -8.49
N GLY A 109 3.28 0.35 -9.06
CA GLY A 109 3.28 1.58 -8.28
C GLY A 109 4.42 1.63 -7.27
N SER A 110 4.13 2.03 -6.04
CA SER A 110 5.13 2.25 -5.00
C SER A 110 5.91 1.02 -4.54
N ILE A 111 5.52 -0.21 -4.92
CA ILE A 111 6.39 -1.39 -4.74
C ILE A 111 7.74 -1.19 -5.46
N SER A 112 7.79 -0.33 -6.49
CA SER A 112 9.03 0.10 -7.16
C SER A 112 10.11 0.61 -6.19
N LYS A 113 9.71 1.19 -5.06
CA LYS A 113 10.63 1.74 -4.05
C LYS A 113 11.56 0.70 -3.44
N GLN A 114 11.10 -0.54 -3.34
CA GLN A 114 11.94 -1.65 -2.88
C GLN A 114 13.16 -1.83 -3.78
N PHE A 115 12.96 -1.78 -5.10
CA PHE A 115 14.02 -1.93 -6.09
C PHE A 115 14.98 -0.74 -6.06
N THR A 116 14.45 0.47 -5.93
CA THR A 116 15.26 1.68 -5.77
C THR A 116 16.13 1.62 -4.51
N GLY A 117 15.55 1.18 -3.37
CA GLY A 117 16.28 1.01 -2.12
C GLY A 117 17.43 0.01 -2.26
N VAL A 118 17.17 -1.16 -2.88
CA VAL A 118 18.22 -2.18 -3.11
C VAL A 118 19.28 -1.69 -4.10
N ALA A 119 18.92 -0.94 -5.13
CA ALA A 119 19.88 -0.32 -6.06
C ALA A 119 20.84 0.64 -5.34
N ILE A 120 20.33 1.48 -4.44
CA ILE A 120 21.16 2.36 -3.59
C ILE A 120 22.08 1.52 -2.69
N LEU A 121 21.57 0.47 -2.07
CA LEU A 121 22.39 -0.41 -1.23
C LEU A 121 23.51 -1.10 -2.02
N GLN A 122 23.23 -1.59 -3.24
CA GLN A 122 24.27 -2.16 -4.12
C GLN A 122 25.39 -1.15 -4.45
N LEU A 123 25.00 0.11 -4.69
CA LEU A 123 25.98 1.18 -4.95
C LEU A 123 26.78 1.53 -3.68
N ALA A 124 26.15 1.48 -2.52
CA ALA A 124 26.82 1.68 -1.23
C ALA A 124 27.82 0.54 -0.93
N GLU A 125 27.43 -0.73 -1.15
CA GLU A 125 28.33 -1.88 -1.00
C GLU A 125 29.56 -1.83 -1.92
N LYS A 126 29.37 -1.26 -3.13
CA LYS A 126 30.47 -1.01 -4.08
C LYS A 126 31.31 0.22 -3.73
N GLY A 127 31.05 0.89 -2.59
CA GLY A 127 31.76 2.09 -2.16
C GLY A 127 31.56 3.32 -3.07
N LYS A 128 30.51 3.31 -3.91
CA LYS A 128 30.21 4.39 -4.84
C LYS A 128 29.51 5.58 -4.18
N LEU A 129 28.80 5.34 -3.11
CA LEU A 129 28.14 6.34 -2.25
C LEU A 129 28.09 5.84 -0.81
N SER A 130 27.79 6.76 0.12
CA SER A 130 27.40 6.46 1.50
C SER A 130 25.95 6.85 1.72
N LEU A 131 25.23 6.10 2.57
CA LEU A 131 23.86 6.48 2.96
C LEU A 131 23.83 7.82 3.71
N GLN A 132 24.97 8.23 4.30
CA GLN A 132 25.14 9.50 4.99
C GLN A 132 25.67 10.63 4.10
N ASP A 133 25.90 10.38 2.82
CA ASP A 133 26.26 11.43 1.89
C ASP A 133 25.13 12.46 1.78
N ASP A 134 25.49 13.75 1.81
CA ASP A 134 24.57 14.84 1.49
C ASP A 134 24.20 14.77 0.01
N ILE A 135 22.92 14.97 -0.30
CA ILE A 135 22.41 14.95 -1.68
C ILE A 135 23.12 15.97 -2.59
N LYS A 136 23.66 17.05 -2.04
CA LYS A 136 24.48 18.04 -2.77
C LYS A 136 25.75 17.45 -3.37
N LYS A 137 26.23 16.33 -2.87
CA LYS A 137 27.33 15.58 -3.52
C LYS A 137 26.97 15.14 -4.93
N PHE A 138 25.70 14.86 -5.19
CA PHE A 138 25.18 14.34 -6.46
C PHE A 138 24.45 15.42 -7.27
N ILE A 139 23.85 16.40 -6.57
CA ILE A 139 23.11 17.53 -7.13
C ILE A 139 23.62 18.81 -6.44
N PRO A 140 24.78 19.37 -6.86
CA PRO A 140 25.46 20.46 -6.15
C PRO A 140 24.58 21.69 -5.91
N ASP A 141 23.72 22.02 -6.87
CA ASP A 141 22.86 23.21 -6.85
C ASP A 141 21.49 22.96 -6.22
N TYR A 142 21.26 21.81 -5.56
CA TYR A 142 19.99 21.53 -4.88
C TYR A 142 19.81 22.47 -3.68
N PRO A 143 18.71 23.24 -3.60
CA PRO A 143 18.47 24.19 -2.51
C PRO A 143 18.01 23.45 -1.24
N THR A 144 18.97 23.11 -0.37
CA THR A 144 18.67 22.39 0.89
C THR A 144 18.21 23.32 2.02
N HIS A 145 18.07 24.62 1.77
CA HIS A 145 17.66 25.63 2.77
C HIS A 145 18.50 25.61 4.06
N GLY A 146 19.79 25.29 3.95
CA GLY A 146 20.74 25.23 5.07
C GLY A 146 20.76 23.90 5.82
N TYR A 147 19.97 22.91 5.42
CA TYR A 147 19.97 21.58 6.03
C TYR A 147 20.94 20.63 5.31
N THR A 148 21.43 19.63 6.05
CA THR A 148 22.07 18.43 5.48
C THR A 148 20.98 17.40 5.22
N ILE A 149 20.74 17.06 3.96
CA ILE A 149 19.78 16.03 3.56
C ILE A 149 20.55 14.83 3.06
N THR A 150 20.49 13.71 3.78
CA THR A 150 21.23 12.50 3.44
C THR A 150 20.45 11.59 2.49
N VAL A 151 21.16 10.70 1.80
CA VAL A 151 20.54 9.62 1.01
C VAL A 151 19.61 8.78 1.88
N GLU A 152 19.98 8.52 3.14
CA GLU A 152 19.12 7.78 4.08
C GLU A 152 17.83 8.51 4.42
N HIS A 153 17.85 9.85 4.56
CA HIS A 153 16.64 10.64 4.76
C HIS A 153 15.66 10.50 3.58
N LEU A 154 16.17 10.34 2.34
CA LEU A 154 15.32 10.09 1.17
C LEU A 154 14.71 8.70 1.22
N LEU A 155 15.50 7.66 1.54
CA LEU A 155 15.05 6.26 1.64
C LEU A 155 13.95 6.08 2.67
N THR A 156 14.04 6.80 3.78
CA THR A 156 13.18 6.63 4.97
C THR A 156 12.01 7.61 5.04
N HIS A 157 11.83 8.47 4.02
CA HIS A 157 10.78 9.49 4.00
C HIS A 157 10.88 10.52 5.13
N THR A 158 12.10 10.84 5.55
CA THR A 158 12.37 11.79 6.64
C THR A 158 13.13 13.03 6.19
N SER A 159 13.19 13.27 4.88
CA SER A 159 13.96 14.39 4.30
C SER A 159 13.36 15.78 4.53
N GLY A 160 12.04 15.88 4.73
CA GLY A 160 11.33 17.16 4.81
C GLY A 160 11.12 17.86 3.46
N ILE A 161 11.57 17.27 2.35
CA ILE A 161 11.33 17.79 1.01
C ILE A 161 9.84 17.70 0.66
N LYS A 162 9.31 18.70 -0.04
CA LYS A 162 7.92 18.69 -0.54
C LYS A 162 7.69 17.56 -1.54
N SER A 163 6.62 16.76 -1.34
CA SER A 163 6.26 15.74 -2.32
C SER A 163 5.55 16.35 -3.52
N TYR A 164 6.10 16.16 -4.73
CA TYR A 164 5.54 16.72 -5.97
C TYR A 164 4.14 16.20 -6.30
N THR A 165 3.81 14.97 -5.88
CA THR A 165 2.49 14.37 -6.13
C THR A 165 1.36 15.02 -5.33
N GLY A 166 1.67 15.80 -4.29
CA GLY A 166 0.70 16.61 -3.54
C GLY A 166 0.64 18.07 -3.98
N MET A 167 1.35 18.44 -5.05
CA MET A 167 1.36 19.79 -5.57
C MET A 167 0.31 19.95 -6.68
N LYS A 168 -0.23 21.16 -6.86
CA LYS A 168 -1.20 21.47 -7.93
C LYS A 168 -0.63 21.24 -9.32
N GLU A 169 0.65 21.51 -9.49
CA GLU A 169 1.38 21.36 -10.73
C GLU A 169 1.36 19.92 -11.24
N PHE A 170 1.19 18.94 -10.33
CA PHE A 170 1.13 17.52 -10.69
C PHE A 170 0.05 17.23 -11.73
N GLU A 171 -1.16 17.74 -11.55
CA GLU A 171 -2.27 17.54 -12.49
C GLU A 171 -1.96 18.11 -13.88
N THR A 172 -1.18 19.19 -13.96
CA THR A 172 -0.82 19.85 -15.22
C THR A 172 0.30 19.13 -15.98
N ILE A 173 1.10 18.32 -15.27
CA ILE A 173 2.25 17.61 -15.84
C ILE A 173 2.00 16.10 -15.99
N MET A 174 0.97 15.53 -15.35
CA MET A 174 0.78 14.08 -15.28
C MET A 174 0.73 13.37 -16.64
N ARG A 175 0.40 14.12 -17.71
CA ARG A 175 0.34 13.60 -19.08
C ARG A 175 1.60 13.86 -19.91
N LYS A 176 2.60 14.51 -19.34
CA LYS A 176 3.83 14.90 -20.05
C LYS A 176 4.95 13.91 -19.75
N ASP A 177 5.69 13.54 -20.80
CA ASP A 177 6.96 12.85 -20.61
C ASP A 177 8.00 13.84 -20.12
N MET A 178 8.67 13.51 -19.02
CA MET A 178 9.65 14.36 -18.37
C MET A 178 10.92 13.59 -18.04
N LYS A 179 12.07 14.25 -18.18
CA LYS A 179 13.37 13.73 -17.73
C LYS A 179 13.47 13.85 -16.19
N PRO A 180 14.27 13.01 -15.52
CA PRO A 180 14.40 13.06 -14.06
C PRO A 180 14.71 14.45 -13.51
N MET A 181 15.59 15.22 -14.17
CA MET A 181 15.93 16.58 -13.72
C MET A 181 14.77 17.56 -13.87
N GLU A 182 13.95 17.43 -14.92
CA GLU A 182 12.76 18.25 -15.12
C GLU A 182 11.70 17.97 -14.03
N ILE A 183 11.59 16.73 -13.57
CA ILE A 183 10.72 16.37 -12.44
C ILE A 183 11.28 17.00 -11.15
N ILE A 184 12.59 16.94 -10.93
CA ILE A 184 13.25 17.56 -9.78
C ILE A 184 13.00 19.08 -9.76
N ASP A 185 13.04 19.73 -10.91
CA ASP A 185 12.80 21.17 -11.05
C ASP A 185 11.38 21.59 -10.61
N VAL A 186 10.39 20.68 -10.66
CA VAL A 186 9.03 20.96 -10.19
C VAL A 186 8.99 21.25 -8.68
N PHE A 187 9.79 20.52 -7.89
CA PHE A 187 9.70 20.59 -6.43
C PHE A 187 10.93 21.13 -5.71
N LYS A 188 12.10 21.21 -6.35
CA LYS A 188 13.35 21.54 -5.66
C LYS A 188 13.35 22.89 -4.94
N ASN A 189 12.60 23.88 -5.45
CA ASN A 189 12.54 25.23 -4.89
C ASN A 189 11.40 25.41 -3.86
N GLN A 190 10.64 24.35 -3.54
CA GLN A 190 9.59 24.41 -2.53
C GLN A 190 10.20 24.50 -1.13
N PRO A 191 9.54 25.19 -0.19
CA PRO A 191 9.99 25.24 1.20
C PRO A 191 9.99 23.83 1.81
N MET A 192 10.91 23.61 2.75
CA MET A 192 10.94 22.39 3.54
C MET A 192 9.70 22.26 4.42
N GLU A 193 9.10 21.09 4.48
CA GLU A 193 7.93 20.83 5.34
C GLU A 193 8.34 20.64 6.81
N PHE A 194 9.56 20.16 7.05
CA PHE A 194 10.15 19.96 8.38
C PHE A 194 11.67 19.76 8.26
N ALA A 195 12.38 19.87 9.38
CA ALA A 195 13.81 19.60 9.42
C ALA A 195 14.08 18.09 9.21
N PRO A 196 15.10 17.71 8.40
CA PRO A 196 15.42 16.31 8.14
C PRO A 196 15.58 15.49 9.42
N GLY A 197 15.06 14.26 9.43
CA GLY A 197 15.10 13.34 10.55
C GLY A 197 14.11 13.62 11.69
N THR A 198 13.37 14.75 11.68
CA THR A 198 12.48 15.13 12.80
C THR A 198 11.05 14.60 12.68
N LYS A 199 10.58 14.33 11.44
CA LYS A 199 9.26 13.78 11.14
C LYS A 199 9.35 12.77 10.03
N TRP A 200 8.36 11.91 9.97
CA TRP A 200 8.12 11.01 8.86
C TRP A 200 6.93 11.53 8.03
N ASN A 201 7.13 11.65 6.73
CA ASN A 201 6.06 11.97 5.78
C ASN A 201 6.37 11.29 4.46
N TYR A 202 5.49 10.34 4.03
CA TYR A 202 5.67 9.59 2.79
C TYR A 202 5.91 10.52 1.60
N ASN A 203 6.99 10.30 0.87
CA ASN A 203 7.51 11.29 -0.06
C ASN A 203 8.00 10.67 -1.36
N ASN A 204 7.31 10.97 -2.48
CA ASN A 204 7.70 10.50 -3.80
C ASN A 204 8.91 11.28 -4.35
N SER A 205 9.04 12.58 -4.06
CA SER A 205 10.18 13.40 -4.51
C SER A 205 11.52 12.85 -4.05
N GLY A 206 11.58 12.29 -2.82
CA GLY A 206 12.78 11.63 -2.32
C GLY A 206 13.23 10.47 -3.21
N TYR A 207 12.29 9.67 -3.70
CA TYR A 207 12.59 8.54 -4.58
C TYR A 207 12.89 8.96 -6.02
N ILE A 208 12.38 10.11 -6.49
CA ILE A 208 12.87 10.73 -7.74
C ILE A 208 14.35 11.09 -7.61
N LEU A 209 14.74 11.71 -6.49
CA LEU A 209 16.16 12.04 -6.22
C LEU A 209 17.03 10.79 -6.14
N LEU A 210 16.56 9.71 -5.47
CA LEU A 210 17.29 8.44 -5.39
C LEU A 210 17.52 7.84 -6.79
N GLY A 211 16.51 7.85 -7.67
CA GLY A 211 16.66 7.39 -9.06
C GLY A 211 17.71 8.20 -9.81
N TYR A 212 17.67 9.52 -9.69
CA TYR A 212 18.68 10.39 -10.29
C TYR A 212 20.09 10.15 -9.74
N ILE A 213 20.22 9.90 -8.43
CA ILE A 213 21.50 9.53 -7.80
C ILE A 213 22.01 8.19 -8.36
N ILE A 214 21.13 7.20 -8.55
CA ILE A 214 21.52 5.93 -9.19
C ILE A 214 22.11 6.18 -10.58
N GLU A 215 21.46 7.00 -11.41
CA GLU A 215 21.98 7.32 -12.74
C GLU A 215 23.34 8.03 -12.69
N LYS A 216 23.47 9.04 -11.83
CA LYS A 216 24.72 9.79 -11.67
C LYS A 216 25.90 8.93 -11.22
N VAL A 217 25.65 8.02 -10.28
CA VAL A 217 26.70 7.20 -9.66
C VAL A 217 27.06 5.97 -10.51
N SER A 218 26.07 5.39 -11.21
CA SER A 218 26.27 4.19 -12.03
C SER A 218 26.70 4.50 -13.46
N GLY A 219 26.34 5.67 -13.99
CA GLY A 219 26.50 6.03 -15.40
C GLY A 219 25.49 5.35 -16.33
N LYS A 220 24.45 4.69 -15.80
CA LYS A 220 23.35 4.03 -16.52
C LYS A 220 22.04 4.73 -16.22
N THR A 221 21.07 4.63 -17.13
CA THR A 221 19.70 5.03 -16.81
C THR A 221 19.15 4.17 -15.68
N TYR A 222 18.15 4.66 -14.95
CA TYR A 222 17.49 3.90 -13.89
C TYR A 222 16.90 2.59 -14.45
N GLU A 223 16.28 2.64 -15.63
CA GLU A 223 15.74 1.46 -16.35
C GLU A 223 16.83 0.42 -16.57
N GLU A 224 17.96 0.80 -17.21
CA GLU A 224 19.09 -0.11 -17.45
C GLU A 224 19.65 -0.70 -16.16
N TYR A 225 19.79 0.15 -15.12
CA TYR A 225 20.33 -0.31 -13.85
C TYR A 225 19.47 -1.40 -13.20
N VAL A 226 18.15 -1.19 -13.10
CA VAL A 226 17.25 -2.15 -12.45
C VAL A 226 17.12 -3.44 -13.28
N GLU A 227 17.09 -3.34 -14.61
CA GLU A 227 17.01 -4.51 -15.48
C GLU A 227 18.25 -5.39 -15.34
N GLU A 228 19.45 -4.80 -15.41
CA GLU A 228 20.69 -5.56 -15.38
C GLU A 228 21.10 -6.04 -13.99
N ASN A 229 20.90 -5.22 -12.95
CA ASN A 229 21.45 -5.49 -11.62
C ASN A 229 20.42 -6.08 -10.65
N LEU A 230 19.12 -6.01 -10.94
CA LEU A 230 18.06 -6.50 -10.07
C LEU A 230 17.20 -7.56 -10.76
N PHE A 231 16.55 -7.26 -11.89
CA PHE A 231 15.60 -8.19 -12.51
C PHE A 231 16.29 -9.41 -13.10
N ALA A 232 17.32 -9.22 -13.91
CA ALA A 232 18.05 -10.34 -14.52
C ALA A 232 18.67 -11.28 -13.47
N PRO A 233 19.40 -10.79 -12.44
CA PRO A 233 19.90 -11.66 -11.38
C PRO A 233 18.80 -12.35 -10.57
N ALA A 234 17.65 -11.71 -10.33
CA ALA A 234 16.53 -12.30 -9.62
C ALA A 234 15.70 -13.27 -10.47
N GLY A 235 15.92 -13.34 -11.78
CA GLY A 235 15.16 -14.17 -12.72
C GLY A 235 13.75 -13.62 -13.00
N MET A 236 13.57 -12.29 -12.92
CA MET A 236 12.29 -11.57 -13.10
C MET A 236 12.09 -11.22 -14.57
N SER A 237 11.87 -12.19 -15.41
CA SER A 237 11.81 -12.02 -16.88
C SER A 237 10.55 -11.30 -17.41
N ASN A 238 9.54 -11.13 -16.56
CA ASN A 238 8.29 -10.43 -16.89
C ASN A 238 8.18 -9.08 -16.15
N SER A 239 9.30 -8.55 -15.68
CA SER A 239 9.38 -7.27 -15.01
C SER A 239 10.21 -6.30 -15.84
N GLY A 240 9.94 -5.00 -15.69
CA GLY A 240 10.64 -3.97 -16.44
C GLY A 240 10.23 -2.58 -16.01
N TYR A 241 10.77 -1.59 -16.70
CA TYR A 241 10.33 -0.21 -16.58
C TYR A 241 9.05 0.00 -17.41
N GLY A 242 8.00 0.55 -16.80
CA GLY A 242 6.75 0.88 -17.48
C GLY A 242 6.99 1.92 -18.56
N ASN A 243 6.78 1.53 -19.80
CA ASN A 243 6.99 2.40 -20.96
C ASN A 243 5.79 2.26 -21.90
N ASP A 244 5.11 3.36 -22.18
CA ASP A 244 3.92 3.35 -23.02
C ASP A 244 4.24 3.26 -24.52
N LEU A 245 5.49 3.43 -24.91
CA LEU A 245 5.96 3.23 -26.30
C LEU A 245 6.29 1.77 -26.60
N LYS A 246 6.61 0.97 -25.57
CA LYS A 246 6.92 -0.46 -25.73
C LYS A 246 5.63 -1.29 -25.80
N ILE A 247 5.60 -2.25 -26.72
CA ILE A 247 4.55 -3.29 -26.74
C ILE A 247 4.87 -4.29 -25.64
N ILE A 248 4.12 -4.25 -24.54
CA ILE A 248 4.26 -5.18 -23.41
C ILE A 248 3.16 -6.22 -23.54
N LYS A 249 3.55 -7.47 -23.88
CA LYS A 249 2.61 -8.59 -23.98
C LYS A 249 2.02 -8.90 -22.60
N ASN A 250 0.78 -9.35 -22.56
CA ASN A 250 0.05 -9.74 -21.35
C ASN A 250 -0.10 -8.60 -20.33
N ARG A 251 -0.04 -7.33 -20.74
CA ARG A 251 -0.28 -6.20 -19.85
C ARG A 251 -1.77 -6.04 -19.58
N ALA A 252 -2.18 -6.08 -18.32
CA ALA A 252 -3.55 -5.78 -17.91
C ALA A 252 -3.88 -4.29 -18.16
N LYS A 253 -5.14 -4.01 -18.52
CA LYS A 253 -5.66 -2.65 -18.64
C LYS A 253 -6.09 -2.13 -17.28
N GLY A 254 -5.78 -0.87 -16.97
CA GLY A 254 -6.10 -0.24 -15.69
C GLY A 254 -7.42 0.50 -15.69
N TYR A 255 -8.12 0.47 -14.54
CA TYR A 255 -9.44 1.07 -14.35
C TYR A 255 -9.51 1.86 -13.05
N GLN A 256 -10.47 2.78 -12.98
CA GLN A 256 -10.83 3.53 -11.77
C GLN A 256 -12.34 3.44 -11.51
N GLY A 257 -12.75 3.76 -10.28
CA GLY A 257 -14.18 3.87 -9.95
C GLY A 257 -14.77 5.17 -10.47
N GLY A 258 -15.99 5.12 -10.97
CA GLY A 258 -16.76 6.27 -11.40
C GLY A 258 -18.18 6.24 -10.86
N LYS A 259 -18.94 7.33 -11.05
CA LYS A 259 -20.33 7.47 -10.55
C LYS A 259 -21.28 6.40 -11.09
N SER A 260 -21.02 5.90 -12.30
CA SER A 260 -21.85 4.89 -13.00
C SER A 260 -21.18 3.52 -13.13
N GLY A 261 -20.13 3.25 -12.37
CA GLY A 261 -19.35 2.00 -12.42
C GLY A 261 -17.89 2.24 -12.79
N ASN A 262 -17.22 1.21 -13.32
CA ASN A 262 -15.81 1.30 -13.69
C ASN A 262 -15.60 2.22 -14.90
N GLN A 263 -14.52 2.98 -14.87
CA GLN A 263 -14.04 3.85 -15.94
C GLN A 263 -12.61 3.47 -16.29
N ASN A 264 -12.17 3.81 -17.51
CA ASN A 264 -10.74 3.76 -17.83
C ASN A 264 -9.98 4.68 -16.88
N ALA A 265 -8.83 4.23 -16.40
CA ALA A 265 -7.98 5.04 -15.56
C ALA A 265 -7.47 6.29 -16.30
N ASP A 266 -7.28 7.37 -15.58
CA ASP A 266 -6.67 8.56 -16.12
C ASP A 266 -5.24 8.26 -16.63
N TYR A 267 -4.89 8.88 -17.75
CA TYR A 267 -3.56 8.70 -18.29
C TYR A 267 -2.50 9.35 -17.38
N LEU A 268 -1.49 8.58 -17.06
CA LEU A 268 -0.28 9.04 -16.37
C LEU A 268 0.94 8.63 -17.19
N SER A 269 1.77 9.60 -17.59
CA SER A 269 3.07 9.27 -18.19
C SER A 269 3.93 8.48 -17.21
N MET A 270 4.42 7.32 -17.62
CA MET A 270 5.26 6.47 -16.78
C MET A 270 6.67 7.04 -16.54
N THR A 271 7.01 8.16 -17.16
CA THR A 271 8.25 8.88 -16.82
C THR A 271 8.15 9.61 -15.49
N LEU A 272 6.94 10.05 -15.08
CA LEU A 272 6.74 10.85 -13.87
C LEU A 272 6.93 10.06 -12.56
N PRO A 273 6.34 8.87 -12.37
CA PRO A 273 6.60 8.10 -11.15
C PRO A 273 8.04 7.63 -11.05
N TYR A 274 8.74 7.46 -12.17
CA TYR A 274 10.17 7.14 -12.28
C TYR A 274 10.60 6.09 -11.23
N ALA A 275 11.64 6.36 -10.46
CA ALA A 275 12.14 5.44 -9.42
C ALA A 275 11.21 5.32 -8.20
N ALA A 276 10.17 6.14 -8.10
CA ALA A 276 9.15 6.05 -7.05
C ALA A 276 7.99 5.11 -7.39
N GLY A 277 7.78 4.78 -8.70
CA GLY A 277 6.56 4.07 -9.05
C GLY A 277 6.41 3.53 -10.47
N SER A 278 7.42 3.60 -11.35
CA SER A 278 7.25 3.27 -12.78
C SER A 278 7.49 1.81 -13.15
N LEU A 279 7.78 0.94 -12.21
CA LEU A 279 8.05 -0.45 -12.53
C LEU A 279 6.75 -1.24 -12.80
N ILE A 280 6.89 -2.26 -13.65
CA ILE A 280 5.86 -3.23 -13.97
C ILE A 280 6.35 -4.63 -13.61
N SER A 281 5.44 -5.51 -13.22
CA SER A 281 5.79 -6.88 -12.82
C SER A 281 4.58 -7.81 -12.86
N THR A 282 4.84 -9.09 -12.59
CA THR A 282 3.85 -10.12 -12.26
C THR A 282 3.97 -10.51 -10.79
N VAL A 283 2.92 -11.11 -10.22
CA VAL A 283 2.98 -11.63 -8.84
C VAL A 283 4.06 -12.71 -8.67
N GLU A 284 4.34 -13.50 -9.71
CA GLU A 284 5.39 -14.52 -9.68
C GLU A 284 6.79 -13.92 -9.66
N ASP A 285 7.06 -12.90 -10.48
CA ASP A 285 8.36 -12.24 -10.47
C ASP A 285 8.60 -11.52 -9.15
N LEU A 286 7.54 -10.96 -8.52
CA LEU A 286 7.69 -10.37 -7.19
C LEU A 286 7.96 -11.43 -6.10
N TRP A 287 7.43 -12.66 -6.25
CA TRP A 287 7.84 -13.78 -5.40
C TRP A 287 9.32 -14.13 -5.62
N LYS A 288 9.81 -14.19 -6.87
CA LYS A 288 11.24 -14.41 -7.17
C LYS A 288 12.12 -13.30 -6.58
N TRP A 289 11.64 -12.04 -6.62
CA TRP A 289 12.28 -10.91 -5.93
C TRP A 289 12.47 -11.20 -4.44
N ASN A 290 11.40 -11.59 -3.76
CA ASN A 290 11.46 -11.95 -2.34
C ASN A 290 12.47 -13.07 -2.07
N GLN A 291 12.48 -14.13 -2.91
CA GLN A 291 13.45 -15.22 -2.80
C GLN A 291 14.91 -14.76 -3.03
N ALA A 292 15.13 -13.90 -4.03
CA ALA A 292 16.46 -13.35 -4.33
C ALA A 292 17.01 -12.47 -3.20
N LEU A 293 16.14 -11.68 -2.53
CA LEU A 293 16.50 -10.90 -1.36
C LEU A 293 16.92 -11.79 -0.18
N HIS A 294 16.08 -12.77 0.17
CA HIS A 294 16.30 -13.62 1.35
C HIS A 294 17.41 -14.67 1.14
N SER A 295 17.80 -14.92 -0.11
CA SER A 295 19.02 -15.69 -0.43
C SER A 295 20.29 -14.84 -0.52
N TYR A 296 20.18 -13.53 -0.23
CA TYR A 296 21.29 -12.56 -0.29
C TYR A 296 22.01 -12.51 -1.65
N LYS A 297 21.27 -12.79 -2.71
CA LYS A 297 21.81 -12.81 -4.08
C LYS A 297 22.07 -11.42 -4.63
N LEU A 298 21.32 -10.43 -4.14
CA LEU A 298 21.30 -9.06 -4.67
C LEU A 298 22.11 -8.09 -3.84
N VAL A 299 22.06 -8.23 -2.53
CA VAL A 299 22.78 -7.44 -1.52
C VAL A 299 23.18 -8.34 -0.36
N THR A 300 24.15 -7.90 0.45
CA THR A 300 24.58 -8.63 1.64
C THR A 300 23.48 -8.72 2.69
N LYS A 301 23.62 -9.65 3.62
CA LYS A 301 22.71 -9.80 4.76
C LYS A 301 22.64 -8.50 5.59
N GLU A 302 23.78 -7.87 5.80
CA GLU A 302 23.92 -6.64 6.57
C GLU A 302 23.18 -5.47 5.93
N SER A 303 23.27 -5.35 4.60
CA SER A 303 22.53 -4.33 3.83
C SER A 303 21.03 -4.58 3.85
N LEU A 304 20.61 -5.84 3.69
CA LEU A 304 19.20 -6.20 3.76
C LEU A 304 18.63 -5.95 5.15
N GLN A 305 19.37 -6.25 6.21
CA GLN A 305 18.95 -5.92 7.57
C GLN A 305 18.73 -4.42 7.78
N LYS A 306 19.60 -3.56 7.21
CA LYS A 306 19.37 -2.10 7.26
C LYS A 306 18.07 -1.72 6.59
N ALA A 307 17.78 -2.29 5.40
CA ALA A 307 16.53 -2.03 4.67
C ALA A 307 15.29 -2.48 5.46
N PHE A 308 15.40 -3.55 6.24
CA PHE A 308 14.34 -4.14 7.06
C PHE A 308 14.38 -3.68 8.52
N THR A 309 15.08 -2.60 8.82
CA THR A 309 15.09 -1.99 10.15
C THR A 309 14.17 -0.77 10.16
N ASP A 310 13.29 -0.72 11.15
CA ASP A 310 12.42 0.43 11.40
C ASP A 310 13.26 1.66 11.76
N TYR A 311 13.23 2.65 10.86
CA TYR A 311 13.99 3.88 11.05
C TYR A 311 13.43 4.68 12.23
N LYS A 312 14.32 5.25 13.03
CA LYS A 312 13.95 6.07 14.17
C LYS A 312 14.22 7.54 13.89
N LEU A 313 13.24 8.36 14.18
CA LEU A 313 13.38 9.82 14.15
C LEU A 313 14.40 10.30 15.19
N SER A 314 14.85 11.55 15.09
CA SER A 314 15.79 12.18 16.02
C SER A 314 15.33 12.17 17.48
N ASN A 315 14.01 12.08 17.74
CA ASN A 315 13.42 11.92 19.06
C ASN A 315 13.27 10.46 19.52
N GLY A 316 13.78 9.49 18.75
CA GLY A 316 13.70 8.05 19.02
C GLY A 316 12.39 7.37 18.63
N LYS A 317 11.37 8.11 18.16
CA LYS A 317 10.10 7.51 17.72
C LYS A 317 10.30 6.68 16.44
N PRO A 318 9.77 5.45 16.36
CA PRO A 318 9.84 4.63 15.15
C PRO A 318 8.96 5.23 14.04
N THR A 319 9.38 5.05 12.78
CA THR A 319 8.63 5.50 11.59
C THR A 319 7.77 4.39 11.00
N ARG A 320 8.00 3.13 11.39
CA ARG A 320 7.48 1.90 10.80
C ARG A 320 7.81 1.77 9.31
N TYR A 321 8.93 2.35 8.91
CA TYR A 321 9.41 2.32 7.53
C TYR A 321 10.93 2.16 7.49
N GLY A 322 11.40 1.37 6.52
CA GLY A 322 12.82 1.17 6.22
C GLY A 322 13.17 1.74 4.84
N TYR A 323 13.95 1.02 4.04
CA TYR A 323 14.38 1.50 2.73
C TYR A 323 13.50 0.92 1.59
N GLY A 324 12.24 1.36 1.55
CA GLY A 324 11.24 0.91 0.59
C GLY A 324 10.31 -0.18 1.12
N TRP A 325 10.30 -0.42 2.42
CA TRP A 325 9.38 -1.34 3.10
C TRP A 325 8.75 -0.71 4.33
N SER A 326 7.48 -1.00 4.55
CA SER A 326 6.76 -0.71 5.79
C SER A 326 6.71 -1.95 6.68
N PHE A 327 6.54 -1.74 7.98
CA PHE A 327 6.48 -2.77 9.01
C PHE A 327 5.12 -2.80 9.67
N SER A 328 4.59 -4.02 9.82
CA SER A 328 3.27 -4.27 10.34
C SER A 328 3.23 -5.64 11.04
N THR A 329 2.03 -6.15 11.29
CA THR A 329 1.85 -7.50 11.83
C THR A 329 0.71 -8.24 11.11
N VAL A 330 0.79 -9.56 11.09
CA VAL A 330 -0.29 -10.46 10.72
C VAL A 330 -0.57 -11.38 11.91
N GLN A 331 -1.71 -11.20 12.58
CA GLN A 331 -2.06 -11.98 13.78
C GLN A 331 -0.93 -12.04 14.83
N GLY A 332 -0.28 -10.88 15.05
CA GLY A 332 0.84 -10.74 15.99
C GLY A 332 2.22 -11.14 15.46
N SER A 333 2.33 -11.81 14.32
CA SER A 333 3.61 -12.08 13.68
C SER A 333 4.09 -10.85 12.88
N PRO A 334 5.33 -10.37 13.06
CA PRO A 334 5.88 -9.25 12.29
C PRO A 334 5.81 -9.50 10.78
N SER A 335 5.43 -8.48 10.03
CA SER A 335 5.40 -8.49 8.56
C SER A 335 6.18 -7.32 7.96
N ILE A 336 6.76 -7.58 6.78
CA ILE A 336 7.49 -6.64 5.96
C ILE A 336 6.70 -6.52 4.67
N GLU A 337 6.28 -5.31 4.30
CA GLU A 337 5.31 -5.14 3.22
C GLU A 337 5.47 -3.80 2.49
N HIS A 338 4.89 -3.71 1.31
CA HIS A 338 4.63 -2.43 0.67
C HIS A 338 3.45 -2.54 -0.29
N GLY A 339 2.54 -1.58 -0.21
CA GLY A 339 1.48 -1.42 -1.17
C GLY A 339 1.91 -0.56 -2.36
N GLY A 340 1.21 -0.67 -3.47
CA GLY A 340 1.38 0.17 -4.64
C GLY A 340 0.06 0.75 -5.12
N GLY A 341 0.02 2.05 -5.33
CA GLY A 341 -1.08 2.75 -5.98
C GLY A 341 -0.55 3.57 -7.15
N ILE A 342 -1.15 3.41 -8.30
CA ILE A 342 -0.86 4.15 -9.52
C ILE A 342 -2.08 4.08 -10.43
N ASN A 343 -2.27 5.09 -11.27
CA ASN A 343 -3.43 5.18 -12.15
C ASN A 343 -3.81 3.83 -12.79
N GLY A 344 -4.97 3.34 -12.41
CA GLY A 344 -5.56 2.07 -12.85
C GLY A 344 -5.20 0.83 -12.04
N PHE A 345 -4.31 0.92 -11.04
CA PHE A 345 -3.79 -0.26 -10.37
C PHE A 345 -3.59 -0.04 -8.87
N LEU A 346 -3.98 -1.04 -8.08
CA LEU A 346 -3.61 -1.18 -6.68
C LEU A 346 -2.93 -2.52 -6.48
N THR A 347 -1.79 -2.52 -5.82
CA THR A 347 -0.99 -3.72 -5.60
C THR A 347 -0.61 -3.82 -4.13
N ASP A 348 -0.38 -5.02 -3.65
CA ASP A 348 0.13 -5.27 -2.31
C ASP A 348 1.05 -6.48 -2.30
N ALA A 349 2.13 -6.39 -1.55
CA ALA A 349 3.09 -7.48 -1.33
C ALA A 349 3.53 -7.49 0.13
N LEU A 350 3.40 -8.66 0.75
CA LEU A 350 3.61 -8.88 2.16
C LEU A 350 4.44 -10.14 2.37
N TYR A 351 5.41 -10.07 3.29
CA TYR A 351 6.20 -11.20 3.75
C TYR A 351 6.15 -11.32 5.28
N VAL A 352 5.90 -12.50 5.79
CA VAL A 352 5.94 -12.84 7.22
C VAL A 352 7.18 -13.70 7.47
N PRO A 353 8.31 -13.12 7.93
CA PRO A 353 9.62 -13.80 7.98
C PRO A 353 9.63 -15.06 8.86
N VAL A 354 8.99 -15.00 10.03
CA VAL A 354 8.98 -16.11 10.99
C VAL A 354 8.28 -17.36 10.45
N GLU A 355 7.25 -17.15 9.63
CA GLU A 355 6.43 -18.22 9.04
C GLU A 355 6.90 -18.58 7.63
N ASP A 356 7.84 -17.80 7.05
CA ASP A 356 8.26 -17.86 5.64
C ASP A 356 7.05 -17.92 4.70
N ILE A 357 6.17 -16.93 4.85
CA ILE A 357 4.97 -16.76 4.02
C ILE A 357 5.11 -15.47 3.21
N PHE A 358 4.99 -15.59 1.89
CA PHE A 358 4.91 -14.45 0.98
C PHE A 358 3.54 -14.43 0.30
N VAL A 359 2.95 -13.25 0.23
CA VAL A 359 1.68 -13.00 -0.47
C VAL A 359 1.85 -11.77 -1.36
N ALA A 360 1.39 -11.85 -2.61
CA ALA A 360 1.22 -10.66 -3.44
C ALA A 360 -0.14 -10.73 -4.17
N ILE A 361 -0.80 -9.58 -4.26
CA ILE A 361 -2.07 -9.39 -4.97
C ILE A 361 -1.97 -8.13 -5.80
N PHE A 362 -2.23 -8.23 -7.10
CA PHE A 362 -2.27 -7.10 -8.03
C PHE A 362 -3.66 -6.94 -8.60
N SER A 363 -4.28 -5.79 -8.38
CA SER A 363 -5.60 -5.41 -8.89
C SER A 363 -5.46 -4.40 -10.04
N ASN A 364 -6.25 -4.57 -11.10
CA ASN A 364 -6.31 -3.62 -12.21
C ASN A 364 -7.42 -2.58 -12.03
N CYS A 365 -7.78 -2.25 -10.78
CA CYS A 365 -8.65 -1.11 -10.45
C CYS A 365 -8.19 -0.39 -9.19
N GLU A 366 -8.16 0.95 -9.25
CA GLU A 366 -8.00 1.80 -8.05
C GLU A 366 -9.20 1.68 -7.09
N CYS A 367 -10.31 1.10 -7.56
CA CYS A 367 -11.54 0.91 -6.79
C CYS A 367 -11.54 -0.34 -5.89
N LYS A 368 -10.55 -1.23 -6.01
CA LYS A 368 -10.51 -2.52 -5.29
C LYS A 368 -9.13 -2.75 -4.68
N SER A 369 -8.97 -2.29 -3.44
CA SER A 369 -7.72 -2.41 -2.71
C SER A 369 -7.43 -3.86 -2.27
N PRO A 370 -6.23 -4.39 -2.54
CA PRO A 370 -5.78 -5.69 -2.02
C PRO A 370 -5.25 -5.62 -0.57
N GLY A 371 -5.11 -4.43 0.02
CA GLY A 371 -4.40 -4.21 1.29
C GLY A 371 -4.93 -5.00 2.49
N ASP A 372 -6.24 -5.29 2.57
CA ASP A 372 -6.80 -6.16 3.60
C ASP A 372 -6.83 -7.64 3.19
N LEU A 373 -6.72 -7.94 1.89
CA LEU A 373 -6.77 -9.31 1.39
C LEU A 373 -5.43 -10.03 1.59
N ALA A 374 -4.31 -9.37 1.36
CA ALA A 374 -2.99 -9.98 1.51
C ALA A 374 -2.72 -10.46 2.96
N PRO A 375 -2.96 -9.66 4.02
CA PRO A 375 -2.83 -10.15 5.40
C PRO A 375 -3.87 -11.24 5.75
N LYS A 376 -5.08 -11.24 5.16
CA LYS A 376 -6.05 -12.31 5.34
C LYS A 376 -5.57 -13.64 4.73
N LEU A 377 -4.99 -13.61 3.53
CA LEU A 377 -4.38 -14.79 2.91
C LEU A 377 -3.20 -15.32 3.74
N ALA A 378 -2.33 -14.42 4.22
CA ALA A 378 -1.23 -14.81 5.09
C ALA A 378 -1.73 -15.44 6.40
N ALA A 379 -2.74 -14.84 7.06
CA ALA A 379 -3.34 -15.35 8.29
C ALA A 379 -4.01 -16.73 8.09
N LEU A 380 -4.71 -16.95 6.98
CA LEU A 380 -5.24 -18.26 6.60
C LEU A 380 -4.11 -19.28 6.44
N THR A 381 -3.01 -18.89 5.79
CA THR A 381 -1.82 -19.75 5.59
C THR A 381 -1.16 -20.12 6.92
N MET A 382 -1.17 -19.21 7.90
CA MET A 382 -0.70 -19.45 9.27
C MET A 382 -1.65 -20.32 10.11
N GLY A 383 -2.86 -20.61 9.62
CA GLY A 383 -3.92 -21.26 10.43
C GLY A 383 -4.53 -20.35 11.49
N LYS A 384 -4.37 -19.03 11.36
CA LYS A 384 -4.88 -18.00 12.30
C LYS A 384 -5.76 -16.99 11.56
N PRO A 385 -6.90 -17.39 10.97
CA PRO A 385 -7.73 -16.49 10.16
C PRO A 385 -8.27 -15.32 10.99
N TYR A 386 -8.56 -14.19 10.30
CA TYR A 386 -9.31 -13.07 10.87
C TYR A 386 -10.82 -13.36 10.90
N ASP A 387 -11.21 -14.58 11.26
CA ASP A 387 -12.61 -15.03 11.32
C ASP A 387 -13.20 -14.65 12.69
N ARG A 388 -13.74 -13.42 12.78
CA ARG A 388 -14.43 -12.92 13.96
C ARG A 388 -15.92 -12.99 13.73
N LYS A 389 -16.59 -13.82 14.51
CA LYS A 389 -18.05 -13.95 14.47
C LYS A 389 -18.67 -13.08 15.55
N GLU A 390 -19.64 -12.26 15.15
CA GLU A 390 -20.40 -11.45 16.09
C GLU A 390 -21.12 -12.34 17.10
N ILE A 391 -21.02 -11.98 18.38
CA ILE A 391 -21.77 -12.60 19.47
C ILE A 391 -22.81 -11.62 20.01
N ALA A 392 -23.86 -12.14 20.65
CA ALA A 392 -24.85 -11.31 21.32
C ALA A 392 -24.29 -10.76 22.64
N ILE A 393 -24.57 -9.48 22.91
CA ILE A 393 -24.36 -8.85 24.21
C ILE A 393 -25.70 -8.32 24.73
N ASN A 394 -25.84 -8.19 26.06
CA ASN A 394 -27.06 -7.64 26.65
C ASN A 394 -26.94 -6.11 26.89
N ALA A 395 -28.09 -5.46 27.11
CA ALA A 395 -28.16 -4.01 27.28
C ALA A 395 -27.40 -3.48 28.53
N ALA A 396 -27.25 -4.32 29.58
CA ALA A 396 -26.48 -3.93 30.75
C ALA A 396 -24.98 -3.88 30.42
N ALA A 397 -24.46 -4.88 29.70
CA ALA A 397 -23.08 -4.92 29.27
C ALA A 397 -22.75 -3.76 28.29
N VAL A 398 -23.66 -3.42 27.36
CA VAL A 398 -23.47 -2.26 26.45
C VAL A 398 -23.16 -0.98 27.21
N LYS A 399 -23.87 -0.71 28.30
CA LYS A 399 -23.69 0.50 29.11
C LYS A 399 -22.31 0.60 29.77
N GLU A 400 -21.68 -0.52 30.08
CA GLU A 400 -20.37 -0.54 30.74
C GLU A 400 -19.26 0.03 29.82
N TYR A 401 -19.37 -0.18 28.51
CA TYR A 401 -18.36 0.26 27.53
C TYR A 401 -18.47 1.73 27.17
N ILE A 402 -19.64 2.32 27.35
CA ILE A 402 -19.92 3.72 26.95
C ILE A 402 -19.06 4.69 27.78
N GLY A 403 -18.47 5.67 27.12
CA GLY A 403 -17.67 6.71 27.78
C GLY A 403 -16.67 7.38 26.85
N VAL A 404 -15.92 8.31 27.43
CA VAL A 404 -14.79 8.99 26.80
C VAL A 404 -13.51 8.36 27.32
N TYR A 405 -12.67 7.92 26.41
CA TYR A 405 -11.37 7.32 26.69
C TYR A 405 -10.28 8.24 26.14
N GLU A 406 -9.16 8.39 26.87
CA GLU A 406 -8.09 9.32 26.52
C GLU A 406 -6.74 8.61 26.55
N ASN A 407 -5.90 8.85 25.54
CA ASN A 407 -4.54 8.33 25.47
C ASN A 407 -3.55 9.30 26.15
N GLU A 408 -2.29 8.92 26.24
CA GLU A 408 -1.21 9.70 26.85
C GLU A 408 -0.95 11.07 26.15
N ASP A 409 -1.27 11.18 24.86
CA ASP A 409 -1.15 12.41 24.08
C ASP A 409 -2.37 13.34 24.23
N GLY A 410 -3.37 12.96 25.04
CA GLY A 410 -4.60 13.74 25.27
C GLY A 410 -5.64 13.60 24.16
N GLU A 411 -5.44 12.72 23.20
CA GLU A 411 -6.46 12.43 22.19
C GLU A 411 -7.61 11.62 22.80
N GLN A 412 -8.82 11.81 22.29
CA GLN A 412 -10.00 11.15 22.81
C GLN A 412 -10.59 10.14 21.83
N ARG A 413 -11.05 9.03 22.36
CA ARG A 413 -11.89 8.05 21.68
C ARG A 413 -13.20 7.92 22.43
N ILE A 414 -14.30 8.13 21.73
CA ILE A 414 -15.64 8.20 22.30
C ILE A 414 -16.37 6.92 21.92
N ILE A 415 -16.82 6.16 22.92
CA ILE A 415 -17.66 4.98 22.73
C ILE A 415 -19.10 5.37 23.06
N THR A 416 -19.98 5.19 22.07
CA THR A 416 -21.42 5.43 22.22
C THR A 416 -22.21 4.22 21.77
N ALA A 417 -23.52 4.20 22.06
CA ALA A 417 -24.42 3.15 21.59
C ALA A 417 -25.65 3.75 20.91
N ASP A 418 -26.14 3.06 19.89
CA ASP A 418 -27.47 3.23 19.31
C ASP A 418 -28.19 1.90 19.48
N GLY A 419 -29.12 1.86 20.47
CA GLY A 419 -29.69 0.61 20.94
C GLY A 419 -28.61 -0.34 21.48
N MET A 420 -28.45 -1.50 20.83
CA MET A 420 -27.45 -2.52 21.19
C MET A 420 -26.14 -2.36 20.41
N MET A 421 -26.10 -1.51 19.40
CA MET A 421 -24.96 -1.31 18.53
C MET A 421 -23.98 -0.31 19.13
N LEU A 422 -22.78 -0.75 19.48
CA LEU A 422 -21.69 0.11 19.92
C LEU A 422 -21.00 0.77 18.74
N THR A 423 -20.57 1.99 18.96
CA THR A 423 -19.77 2.76 17.99
C THR A 423 -18.53 3.33 18.66
N SER A 424 -17.46 3.45 17.89
CA SER A 424 -16.20 4.06 18.28
C SER A 424 -15.89 5.24 17.37
N GLN A 425 -15.56 6.38 17.95
CA GLN A 425 -15.19 7.59 17.24
C GLN A 425 -13.95 8.21 17.90
N ARG A 426 -12.87 8.42 17.14
CA ARG A 426 -11.73 9.26 17.57
C ARG A 426 -12.11 10.71 17.37
N SER A 427 -11.72 11.62 18.27
CA SER A 427 -12.01 13.05 18.14
C SER A 427 -11.60 13.58 16.78
N GLY A 428 -12.51 14.28 16.12
CA GLY A 428 -12.33 14.77 14.75
C GLY A 428 -12.42 13.70 13.64
N GLY A 429 -12.64 12.43 13.98
CA GLY A 429 -12.72 11.32 13.04
C GLY A 429 -14.14 10.84 12.77
N THR A 430 -14.23 9.86 11.85
CA THR A 430 -15.49 9.18 11.51
C THR A 430 -15.92 8.24 12.64
N LYS A 431 -17.23 8.11 12.82
CA LYS A 431 -17.86 7.15 13.72
C LYS A 431 -17.98 5.79 13.02
N TYR A 432 -17.45 4.75 13.64
CA TYR A 432 -17.50 3.38 13.12
C TYR A 432 -18.27 2.46 14.06
N SER A 433 -19.08 1.57 13.51
CA SER A 433 -19.69 0.47 14.27
C SER A 433 -18.62 -0.52 14.72
N ILE A 434 -18.73 -0.97 15.96
CA ILE A 434 -17.90 -2.05 16.51
C ILE A 434 -18.80 -3.20 16.98
N LYS A 435 -18.41 -4.44 16.64
CA LYS A 435 -19.18 -5.66 16.89
C LYS A 435 -18.42 -6.55 17.87
N PRO A 436 -19.11 -7.07 18.90
CA PRO A 436 -18.49 -7.98 19.87
C PRO A 436 -18.20 -9.35 19.22
N TYR A 437 -17.03 -9.93 19.48
CA TYR A 437 -16.69 -11.29 19.03
C TYR A 437 -16.24 -12.20 20.18
N GLU A 438 -15.92 -11.59 21.31
CA GLU A 438 -15.59 -12.24 22.58
C GLU A 438 -15.98 -11.27 23.70
N LYS A 439 -16.08 -11.76 24.96
CA LYS A 439 -16.32 -10.86 26.09
C LYS A 439 -15.25 -9.77 26.13
N ASP A 440 -15.68 -8.51 26.22
CA ASP A 440 -14.86 -7.30 26.27
C ASP A 440 -14.01 -7.05 24.99
N LYS A 441 -14.21 -7.83 23.90
CA LYS A 441 -13.47 -7.67 22.65
C LYS A 441 -14.38 -7.39 21.45
N PHE A 442 -14.01 -6.39 20.68
CA PHE A 442 -14.80 -5.88 19.55
C PHE A 442 -13.94 -5.74 18.29
N PHE A 443 -14.54 -5.91 17.14
CA PHE A 443 -13.91 -5.66 15.84
C PHE A 443 -14.67 -4.59 15.07
N PHE A 444 -13.98 -3.90 14.16
CA PHE A 444 -14.57 -2.99 13.19
C PHE A 444 -15.00 -3.78 11.95
N GLU A 445 -16.24 -3.58 11.48
CA GLU A 445 -16.86 -4.44 10.46
C GLU A 445 -16.05 -4.58 9.16
N ASN A 446 -15.45 -3.52 8.67
CA ASN A 446 -14.70 -3.53 7.41
C ASN A 446 -13.20 -3.26 7.64
N SER A 447 -12.65 -3.74 8.75
CA SER A 447 -11.25 -3.52 9.11
C SER A 447 -10.67 -4.72 9.84
N LEU A 448 -9.36 -4.84 9.84
CA LEU A 448 -8.63 -5.82 10.64
C LEU A 448 -8.39 -5.34 12.08
N SER A 449 -8.77 -4.12 12.41
CA SER A 449 -8.59 -3.52 13.73
C SER A 449 -9.59 -4.03 14.76
N THR A 450 -9.18 -4.00 16.03
CA THR A 450 -9.99 -4.40 17.18
C THR A 450 -9.90 -3.40 18.33
N ILE A 451 -10.85 -3.49 19.24
CA ILE A 451 -10.83 -2.86 20.55
C ILE A 451 -11.02 -3.95 21.60
N ASP A 452 -10.10 -4.00 22.55
CA ASP A 452 -10.22 -4.82 23.74
C ASP A 452 -10.46 -3.89 24.95
N PHE A 453 -11.54 -4.10 25.69
CA PHE A 453 -11.80 -3.36 26.92
C PHE A 453 -11.16 -4.08 28.10
N LEU A 454 -10.42 -3.35 28.92
CA LEU A 454 -9.70 -3.88 30.06
C LEU A 454 -10.42 -3.50 31.35
N ARG A 455 -10.59 -4.49 32.23
CA ARG A 455 -11.24 -4.31 33.53
C ARG A 455 -10.21 -4.18 34.65
N ASN A 456 -10.52 -3.35 35.64
CA ASN A 456 -9.77 -3.28 36.89
C ASN A 456 -10.10 -4.47 37.83
N ALA A 457 -9.50 -4.48 39.02
CA ALA A 457 -9.72 -5.54 40.02
C ALA A 457 -11.16 -5.66 40.52
N ASP A 458 -11.94 -4.55 40.43
CA ASP A 458 -13.36 -4.53 40.83
C ASP A 458 -14.30 -4.96 39.68
N GLY A 459 -13.73 -5.34 38.53
CA GLY A 459 -14.48 -5.77 37.36
C GLY A 459 -15.05 -4.63 36.50
N LEU A 460 -14.70 -3.38 36.78
CA LEU A 460 -15.16 -2.21 36.03
C LEU A 460 -14.25 -1.93 34.84
N ILE A 461 -14.82 -1.51 33.69
CA ILE A 461 -14.04 -1.08 32.53
C ILE A 461 -13.23 0.18 32.89
N GLU A 462 -11.91 0.04 32.88
CA GLU A 462 -10.95 1.10 33.20
C GLU A 462 -10.26 1.65 31.95
N LYS A 463 -9.95 0.79 30.98
CA LYS A 463 -9.20 1.14 29.78
C LYS A 463 -9.80 0.47 28.53
N LEU A 464 -9.44 0.96 27.38
CA LEU A 464 -9.55 0.23 26.12
C LEU A 464 -8.18 0.18 25.43
N GLN A 465 -7.93 -0.91 24.75
CA GLN A 465 -6.76 -1.12 23.90
C GLN A 465 -7.23 -1.20 22.46
N PHE A 466 -6.85 -0.21 21.63
CA PHE A 466 -7.05 -0.26 20.20
C PHE A 466 -5.89 -0.98 19.55
N LYS A 467 -6.18 -1.94 18.71
CA LYS A 467 -5.18 -2.73 17.97
C LYS A 467 -5.47 -2.67 16.49
N SER A 468 -4.48 -2.26 15.73
CA SER A 468 -4.44 -2.41 14.28
C SER A 468 -3.23 -3.25 13.88
N ARG A 469 -3.03 -3.45 12.59
CA ARG A 469 -1.81 -4.12 12.10
C ARG A 469 -0.54 -3.29 12.34
N THR A 470 -0.67 -1.98 12.45
CA THR A 470 0.45 -1.04 12.55
C THR A 470 0.60 -0.42 13.92
N GLU A 471 -0.43 -0.41 14.75
CA GLU A 471 -0.36 0.26 16.06
C GLU A 471 -1.16 -0.50 17.12
N GLU A 472 -0.72 -0.35 18.35
CA GLU A 472 -1.44 -0.76 19.54
C GLU A 472 -1.38 0.43 20.51
N THR A 473 -2.54 0.97 20.85
CA THR A 473 -2.65 2.16 21.70
C THR A 473 -3.62 1.92 22.84
N GLU A 474 -3.24 2.37 24.03
CA GLU A 474 -4.04 2.27 25.24
C GLU A 474 -4.71 3.62 25.56
N TRP A 475 -5.95 3.57 26.00
CA TRP A 475 -6.81 4.70 26.27
C TRP A 475 -7.49 4.50 27.62
N SER A 476 -7.28 5.38 28.57
CA SER A 476 -7.89 5.30 29.91
C SER A 476 -9.29 5.89 29.91
N LYS A 477 -10.24 5.22 30.55
CA LYS A 477 -11.61 5.71 30.71
C LYS A 477 -11.62 6.94 31.60
N THR A 478 -12.30 7.99 31.17
CA THR A 478 -12.38 9.26 31.91
C THR A 478 -13.77 9.48 32.46
N ASN A 479 -13.90 10.45 33.39
CA ASN A 479 -15.19 10.95 33.86
C ASN A 479 -15.73 12.12 33.00
N LYS A 480 -15.08 12.40 31.85
CA LYS A 480 -15.51 13.46 30.95
C LYS A 480 -16.90 13.10 30.37
N PRO A 481 -17.80 14.06 30.28
CA PRO A 481 -19.10 13.83 29.67
C PRO A 481 -18.90 13.47 28.19
N ILE A 482 -19.70 12.52 27.71
CA ILE A 482 -19.78 12.27 26.27
C ILE A 482 -20.24 13.56 25.61
N PRO A 483 -19.53 14.07 24.59
CA PRO A 483 -19.99 15.23 23.86
C PRO A 483 -21.45 15.03 23.42
N SER A 484 -22.34 15.85 23.91
CA SER A 484 -23.75 15.78 23.52
C SER A 484 -23.83 15.97 22.01
N GLY A 485 -24.51 15.07 21.33
CA GLY A 485 -24.76 15.24 19.91
C GLY A 485 -25.37 16.62 19.69
N LYS A 486 -24.82 17.37 18.74
CA LYS A 486 -25.28 18.71 18.43
C LYS A 486 -26.76 18.67 18.11
N THR A 487 -27.53 19.50 18.78
CA THR A 487 -28.98 19.58 18.54
C THR A 487 -29.21 20.53 17.37
N ALA A 488 -29.85 20.01 16.32
CA ALA A 488 -30.23 20.87 15.21
C ALA A 488 -31.37 21.84 15.59
N ILE A 489 -31.19 23.07 15.22
CA ILE A 489 -32.25 24.10 15.33
C ILE A 489 -32.84 24.35 13.93
N ASN A 490 -34.08 24.85 13.89
CA ASN A 490 -34.66 25.32 12.65
C ASN A 490 -34.15 26.74 12.33
N VAL A 491 -33.70 26.92 11.10
CA VAL A 491 -33.28 28.23 10.57
C VAL A 491 -34.18 28.59 9.41
N ASP A 492 -34.58 29.85 9.35
CA ASP A 492 -35.44 30.36 8.28
C ASP A 492 -34.82 30.12 6.89
N GLY A 493 -35.64 29.72 5.93
CA GLY A 493 -35.20 29.42 4.57
C GLY A 493 -34.52 30.61 3.87
N VAL A 494 -34.91 31.84 4.16
CA VAL A 494 -34.27 33.05 3.63
C VAL A 494 -32.81 33.16 4.15
N VAL A 495 -32.60 32.78 5.41
CA VAL A 495 -31.23 32.75 5.98
C VAL A 495 -30.41 31.63 5.34
N LEU A 496 -31.00 30.44 5.15
CA LEU A 496 -30.32 29.32 4.47
C LEU A 496 -29.94 29.68 3.02
N GLU A 497 -30.83 30.38 2.31
CA GLU A 497 -30.58 30.82 0.93
C GLU A 497 -29.39 31.80 0.86
N SER A 498 -29.17 32.62 1.89
CA SER A 498 -28.05 33.56 1.94
C SER A 498 -26.68 32.87 1.95
N TYR A 499 -26.63 31.57 2.36
CA TYR A 499 -25.41 30.77 2.43
C TYR A 499 -25.11 30.03 1.13
N VAL A 500 -26.06 29.94 0.20
CA VAL A 500 -25.87 29.27 -1.09
C VAL A 500 -24.72 29.91 -1.85
N GLY A 501 -23.86 29.07 -2.45
CA GLY A 501 -22.72 29.50 -3.24
C GLY A 501 -21.58 28.52 -3.28
N GLU A 502 -20.50 28.93 -3.89
CA GLU A 502 -19.25 28.18 -4.00
C GLU A 502 -18.16 28.85 -3.15
N TYR A 503 -17.47 28.05 -2.34
CA TYR A 503 -16.45 28.53 -1.40
C TYR A 503 -15.15 27.80 -1.66
N GLU A 504 -14.09 28.52 -2.04
CA GLU A 504 -12.77 27.95 -2.29
C GLU A 504 -12.00 27.79 -0.99
N LEU A 505 -11.93 26.55 -0.47
CA LEU A 505 -11.17 26.17 0.73
C LEU A 505 -9.68 26.01 0.46
N ALA A 506 -9.36 25.58 -0.71
CA ALA A 506 -8.00 25.48 -1.26
C ALA A 506 -8.11 25.53 -2.78
N PRO A 507 -7.03 25.79 -3.51
CA PRO A 507 -7.07 25.75 -4.95
C PRO A 507 -7.57 24.40 -5.47
N ASN A 508 -8.58 24.43 -6.35
CA ASN A 508 -9.30 23.26 -6.88
C ASN A 508 -10.08 22.44 -5.83
N PHE A 509 -10.19 22.93 -4.59
CA PHE A 509 -11.00 22.31 -3.56
C PHE A 509 -12.12 23.29 -3.13
N ILE A 510 -13.27 23.12 -3.76
CA ILE A 510 -14.44 23.98 -3.59
C ILE A 510 -15.48 23.25 -2.76
N LEU A 511 -16.04 23.94 -1.76
CA LEU A 511 -17.23 23.51 -1.06
C LEU A 511 -18.43 24.21 -1.69
N THR A 512 -19.27 23.47 -2.39
CA THR A 512 -20.53 23.97 -2.95
C THR A 512 -21.62 23.83 -1.90
N VAL A 513 -22.31 24.93 -1.58
CA VAL A 513 -23.45 24.99 -0.66
C VAL A 513 -24.72 25.21 -1.48
N THR A 514 -25.72 24.34 -1.28
CA THR A 514 -27.03 24.44 -1.95
C THR A 514 -28.16 24.37 -0.94
N HIS A 515 -29.32 24.99 -1.28
CA HIS A 515 -30.54 24.92 -0.47
C HIS A 515 -31.58 24.10 -1.24
N GLU A 516 -31.95 22.94 -0.72
CA GLU A 516 -32.79 21.95 -1.41
C GLU A 516 -33.85 21.39 -0.44
N GLY A 517 -35.13 21.53 -0.78
CA GLY A 517 -36.22 20.99 0.04
C GLY A 517 -36.24 21.50 1.49
N GLY A 518 -35.87 22.78 1.71
CA GLY A 518 -35.77 23.37 3.04
C GLY A 518 -34.54 22.99 3.85
N LYS A 519 -33.56 22.32 3.23
CA LYS A 519 -32.31 21.82 3.84
C LYS A 519 -31.10 22.48 3.20
N LEU A 520 -30.09 22.76 4.01
CA LEU A 520 -28.80 23.20 3.51
C LEU A 520 -27.95 21.96 3.24
N MET A 521 -27.42 21.86 2.03
CA MET A 521 -26.58 20.77 1.58
C MET A 521 -25.19 21.28 1.25
N THR A 522 -24.18 20.45 1.46
CA THR A 522 -22.79 20.76 1.10
C THR A 522 -22.18 19.65 0.29
N GLN A 523 -21.33 20.01 -0.68
CA GLN A 523 -20.59 19.08 -1.51
C GLN A 523 -19.17 19.59 -1.71
N ALA A 524 -18.18 18.88 -1.22
CA ALA A 524 -16.78 19.17 -1.53
C ALA A 524 -16.41 18.56 -2.91
N THR A 525 -15.43 19.17 -3.58
CA THR A 525 -14.94 18.69 -4.88
C THR A 525 -14.60 17.19 -4.81
N GLY A 526 -15.19 16.41 -5.73
CA GLY A 526 -14.96 14.96 -5.81
C GLY A 526 -15.66 14.10 -4.74
N GLN A 527 -16.47 14.70 -3.86
CA GLN A 527 -17.18 14.01 -2.79
C GLN A 527 -18.70 13.98 -3.01
N GLU A 528 -19.39 13.15 -2.25
CA GLU A 528 -20.84 13.12 -2.21
C GLU A 528 -21.43 14.36 -1.53
N LYS A 529 -22.69 14.64 -1.83
CA LYS A 529 -23.45 15.75 -1.23
C LYS A 529 -24.04 15.30 0.10
N PHE A 530 -23.85 16.10 1.15
CA PHE A 530 -24.35 15.83 2.51
C PHE A 530 -25.21 16.97 3.04
N GLU A 531 -26.24 16.62 3.81
CA GLU A 531 -27.04 17.57 4.58
C GLU A 531 -26.22 18.10 5.75
N VAL A 532 -26.27 19.42 5.98
CA VAL A 532 -25.71 20.07 7.17
C VAL A 532 -26.84 20.60 8.06
N PHE A 533 -26.69 20.42 9.35
CA PHE A 533 -27.67 20.71 10.37
C PHE A 533 -27.27 21.96 11.15
N ALA A 534 -28.15 22.92 11.28
CA ALA A 534 -27.87 24.16 12.00
C ALA A 534 -27.69 23.92 13.51
N GLU A 535 -26.53 24.27 14.07
CA GLU A 535 -26.28 24.37 15.51
C GLU A 535 -26.64 25.78 16.03
N THR A 536 -26.34 26.78 15.21
CA THR A 536 -26.75 28.20 15.40
C THR A 536 -27.25 28.74 14.06
N LYS A 537 -27.59 30.01 13.99
CA LYS A 537 -27.97 30.65 12.72
C LYS A 537 -26.82 30.63 11.69
N THR A 538 -25.56 30.64 12.12
CA THR A 538 -24.38 30.72 11.24
C THR A 538 -23.52 29.48 11.25
N ARG A 539 -23.66 28.62 12.27
CA ARG A 539 -22.86 27.41 12.43
C ARG A 539 -23.70 26.17 12.18
N PHE A 540 -23.16 25.29 11.33
CA PHE A 540 -23.78 24.05 10.90
C PHE A 540 -22.83 22.87 11.13
N PHE A 541 -23.37 21.68 11.36
CA PHE A 541 -22.60 20.47 11.56
C PHE A 541 -23.07 19.34 10.65
N LEU A 542 -22.17 18.41 10.35
CA LEU A 542 -22.49 17.18 9.64
C LEU A 542 -22.74 16.05 10.67
N LYS A 543 -23.68 15.14 10.36
CA LYS A 543 -23.94 13.94 11.17
C LYS A 543 -23.11 12.74 10.73
N VAL A 544 -22.61 12.75 9.48
CA VAL A 544 -21.85 11.66 8.87
C VAL A 544 -20.37 11.70 9.24
N VAL A 545 -19.87 12.87 9.62
CA VAL A 545 -18.46 13.09 10.02
C VAL A 545 -18.43 14.22 11.05
N ASP A 546 -17.44 14.20 11.95
CA ASP A 546 -17.23 15.32 12.87
C ASP A 546 -16.60 16.50 12.12
N ALA A 547 -17.48 17.26 11.46
CA ALA A 547 -17.13 18.48 10.75
C ALA A 547 -18.20 19.56 11.02
N GLN A 548 -17.75 20.80 11.02
CA GLN A 548 -18.61 21.97 11.19
C GLN A 548 -18.25 23.01 10.16
N ILE A 549 -19.24 23.80 9.78
CA ILE A 549 -19.12 24.95 8.88
C ILE A 549 -19.69 26.15 9.57
N GLU A 550 -18.96 27.25 9.61
CA GLU A 550 -19.43 28.52 10.14
C GLU A 550 -19.34 29.60 9.07
N PHE A 551 -20.47 30.27 8.81
CA PHE A 551 -20.57 31.32 7.80
C PHE A 551 -20.32 32.69 8.41
N TYR A 552 -19.59 33.54 7.72
CA TYR A 552 -19.25 34.89 8.12
C TYR A 552 -19.80 35.89 7.12
N LYS A 553 -20.31 37.03 7.67
CA LYS A 553 -20.94 38.09 6.91
C LYS A 553 -20.18 39.40 7.14
N ASP A 554 -20.20 40.28 6.13
CA ASP A 554 -19.72 41.65 6.25
C ASP A 554 -20.73 42.55 6.95
N ASP A 555 -20.39 43.82 7.13
CA ASP A 555 -21.22 44.84 7.79
C ASP A 555 -22.54 45.10 7.05
N THR A 556 -22.67 44.67 5.79
CA THR A 556 -23.90 44.76 4.99
C THR A 556 -24.81 43.55 5.15
N GLY A 557 -24.33 42.51 5.85
CA GLY A 557 -25.02 41.23 6.03
C GLY A 557 -24.81 40.22 4.89
N LYS A 558 -23.93 40.52 3.94
CA LYS A 558 -23.59 39.62 2.85
C LYS A 558 -22.55 38.59 3.30
N VAL A 559 -22.79 37.32 2.97
CA VAL A 559 -21.83 36.22 3.26
C VAL A 559 -20.57 36.35 2.40
N THR A 560 -19.42 36.46 3.06
CA THR A 560 -18.11 36.66 2.41
C THR A 560 -17.27 35.40 2.36
N HIS A 561 -17.33 34.60 3.42
CA HIS A 561 -16.55 33.36 3.53
C HIS A 561 -17.21 32.39 4.51
N LEU A 562 -16.72 31.17 4.52
CA LEU A 562 -17.02 30.20 5.58
C LEU A 562 -15.71 29.65 6.16
N VAL A 563 -15.80 29.05 7.33
CA VAL A 563 -14.70 28.28 7.94
C VAL A 563 -15.19 26.85 8.14
N LEU A 564 -14.46 25.90 7.57
CA LEU A 564 -14.64 24.47 7.79
C LEU A 564 -13.73 24.04 8.95
N PHE A 565 -14.34 23.44 9.97
CA PHE A 565 -13.65 22.81 11.11
C PHE A 565 -13.73 21.30 10.95
N GLN A 566 -12.59 20.63 10.74
CA GLN A 566 -12.53 19.18 10.59
C GLN A 566 -11.17 18.65 11.01
N GLY A 567 -11.14 17.53 11.77
CA GLY A 567 -9.90 16.91 12.20
C GLY A 567 -8.96 17.83 13.00
N GLY A 568 -9.51 18.77 13.77
CA GLY A 568 -8.73 19.77 14.52
C GLY A 568 -8.17 20.92 13.67
N GLN A 569 -8.39 20.90 12.36
CA GLN A 569 -7.97 21.94 11.42
C GLN A 569 -9.10 22.96 11.17
N LYS A 570 -8.71 24.17 10.79
CA LYS A 570 -9.60 25.25 10.35
C LYS A 570 -9.19 25.63 8.94
N LEU A 571 -10.12 25.48 8.00
CA LEU A 571 -9.92 25.86 6.60
C LEU A 571 -10.90 26.97 6.26
N GLU A 572 -10.37 28.16 5.97
CA GLU A 572 -11.18 29.30 5.52
C GLU A 572 -11.45 29.18 4.03
N GLY A 573 -12.72 29.26 3.64
CA GLY A 573 -13.18 29.22 2.26
C GLY A 573 -13.79 30.54 1.84
N LYS A 574 -13.13 31.28 0.94
CA LYS A 574 -13.65 32.52 0.38
C LYS A 574 -14.83 32.24 -0.56
N LYS A 575 -15.92 32.98 -0.44
CA LYS A 575 -17.04 32.87 -1.38
C LYS A 575 -16.61 33.40 -2.75
N ILE A 576 -16.70 32.53 -3.77
CA ILE A 576 -16.28 32.85 -5.14
C ILE A 576 -17.48 32.96 -6.10
N LYS A 577 -18.67 32.46 -5.67
CA LYS A 577 -19.90 32.51 -6.48
C LYS A 577 -21.15 32.52 -5.61
#